data_9752be05c76286611a99d155b64d0a8a
#
_entry.id   9752be05c76286611a99d155b64d0a8a
#
_cell.length_a   1.000
_cell.length_b   1.000
_cell.length_c   1.000
_cell.angle_alpha   90.00
_cell.angle_beta   90.00
_cell.angle_gamma   90.00
#
_symmetry.space_group_name_H-M   'P 1'
#
loop_
_entity.id
_entity.type
_entity.pdbx_description
1 polymer ?
#
loop_
_entity_poly.entity_id
_entity_poly.type
_entity_poly.pdbx_seq_one_letter_code
_entity_poly.pdbx_strand_id
1 'polypeptide(L)'
;MKFCLYKKKCEFCENIVINNFEIDMYSLVFSGTELQKLTTQYERRSLGLNREELISQIESCCLHDILEGIYQFHINYVGGLYINGKEKGTIDYLCQNLIIRKLYQNIKRVYNVSQANRNQIIRQVKIILEDPYPLWIIRLDIKSFYESIDRDVVLNKLKSDSRVNYQTIELLENLFSHPLIYSIKGLPRGLSISSAISELFMKYFDLDVQRINGVYYYAKFVDDIIIFCNSS
;
A
#
# COMPACT_ATOMS: atom_id res chain seq x y z
N MET A 1 24.78 7.47 -1.98
CA MET A 1 24.87 7.66 -0.52
C MET A 1 24.62 6.30 0.12
N LYS A 2 25.62 5.71 0.77
CA LYS A 2 25.50 4.41 1.46
C LYS A 2 24.84 4.67 2.81
N PHE A 3 23.63 4.16 3.02
CA PHE A 3 23.03 4.15 4.33
C PHE A 3 23.64 3.03 5.17
N CYS A 4 24.37 3.42 6.19
CA CYS A 4 24.90 2.51 7.20
C CYS A 4 23.74 2.14 8.16
N LEU A 5 23.35 0.86 8.18
CA LEU A 5 22.38 0.34 9.11
C LEU A 5 22.98 0.29 10.52
N TYR A 6 22.64 1.23 11.36
CA TYR A 6 22.94 1.16 12.80
C TYR A 6 22.01 0.15 13.47
N LYS A 7 22.56 -1.03 13.81
CA LYS A 7 22.01 -1.91 14.83
C LYS A 7 22.23 -1.26 16.20
N LYS A 8 21.29 -0.47 16.69
CA LYS A 8 21.13 -0.22 18.12
C LYS A 8 19.73 -0.68 18.53
N LYS A 9 19.69 -1.68 19.41
CA LYS A 9 18.51 -1.99 20.23
C LYS A 9 18.13 -0.70 20.94
N CYS A 10 17.02 -0.10 20.53
CA CYS A 10 16.45 1.05 21.22
C CYS A 10 15.56 0.50 22.33
N GLU A 11 15.94 0.68 23.59
CA GLU A 11 15.13 0.38 24.79
C GLU A 11 13.82 1.20 24.83
N PHE A 12 13.56 2.02 23.82
CA PHE A 12 12.37 2.87 23.71
C PHE A 12 11.17 2.20 23.03
N CYS A 13 11.30 0.94 22.58
CA CYS A 13 10.20 0.24 21.90
C CYS A 13 9.16 -0.35 22.87
N GLU A 14 9.35 -0.27 24.17
CA GLU A 14 8.42 -0.86 25.16
C GLU A 14 7.26 0.06 25.58
N ASN A 15 7.25 1.32 25.17
CA ASN A 15 6.20 2.28 25.56
C ASN A 15 5.41 2.90 24.39
N ILE A 16 5.33 2.24 23.25
CA ILE A 16 4.29 2.58 22.28
C ILE A 16 3.00 2.01 22.82
N VAL A 17 2.15 2.87 23.38
CA VAL A 17 0.74 2.58 23.63
C VAL A 17 0.21 1.98 22.32
N ILE A 18 0.09 0.67 22.31
CA ILE A 18 -0.69 -0.06 21.31
C ILE A 18 -2.11 0.41 21.56
N ASN A 19 -2.55 1.45 20.84
CA ASN A 19 -3.96 1.68 20.68
C ASN A 19 -4.49 0.34 20.18
N ASN A 20 -5.24 -0.36 21.01
CA ASN A 20 -5.92 -1.62 20.73
C ASN A 20 -6.91 -1.37 19.58
N PHE A 21 -6.40 -1.24 18.37
CA PHE A 21 -7.15 -1.56 17.18
C PHE A 21 -7.17 -3.09 17.15
N GLU A 22 -8.20 -3.69 17.74
CA GLU A 22 -8.55 -5.08 17.47
C GLU A 22 -8.76 -5.17 15.96
N ILE A 23 -7.71 -5.63 15.26
CA ILE A 23 -7.85 -5.96 13.85
C ILE A 23 -8.70 -7.21 13.84
N ASP A 24 -9.94 -7.08 13.38
CA ASP A 24 -10.77 -8.24 13.11
C ASP A 24 -10.04 -9.12 12.08
N MET A 25 -9.40 -10.18 12.57
CA MET A 25 -8.61 -11.11 11.75
C MET A 25 -9.46 -11.72 10.63
N TYR A 26 -10.77 -11.90 10.84
CA TYR A 26 -11.69 -12.36 9.80
C TYR A 26 -11.78 -11.37 8.63
N SER A 27 -11.58 -10.09 8.88
CA SER A 27 -11.58 -9.07 7.82
C SER A 27 -10.35 -9.10 6.91
N LEU A 28 -9.29 -9.83 7.26
CA LEU A 28 -8.08 -9.99 6.43
C LEU A 28 -8.16 -11.17 5.47
N VAL A 29 -9.11 -12.09 5.66
CA VAL A 29 -9.27 -13.30 4.86
C VAL A 29 -9.77 -12.97 3.46
N PHE A 30 -9.34 -13.76 2.48
CA PHE A 30 -9.88 -13.73 1.13
C PHE A 30 -11.08 -14.70 1.05
N SER A 31 -12.28 -14.15 1.15
CA SER A 31 -13.54 -14.88 0.96
C SER A 31 -14.41 -14.15 -0.05
N GLY A 32 -15.38 -14.84 -0.64
CA GLY A 32 -16.31 -14.23 -1.58
C GLY A 32 -17.04 -13.02 -0.99
N THR A 33 -17.43 -13.11 0.28
CA THR A 33 -18.11 -12.02 1.01
C THR A 33 -17.19 -10.82 1.25
N GLU A 34 -15.91 -11.04 1.60
CA GLU A 34 -14.95 -9.95 1.82
C GLU A 34 -14.54 -9.30 0.49
N LEU A 35 -14.32 -10.07 -0.56
CA LEU A 35 -14.01 -9.56 -1.88
C LEU A 35 -15.19 -8.77 -2.47
N GLN A 36 -16.42 -9.26 -2.31
CA GLN A 36 -17.63 -8.57 -2.78
C GLN A 36 -17.78 -7.17 -2.16
N LYS A 37 -17.37 -6.96 -0.89
CA LYS A 37 -17.40 -5.63 -0.25
C LYS A 37 -16.56 -4.58 -0.98
N LEU A 38 -15.55 -5.01 -1.73
CA LEU A 38 -14.63 -4.16 -2.50
C LEU A 38 -15.13 -3.82 -3.90
N THR A 39 -16.25 -4.42 -4.32
CA THR A 39 -16.83 -4.19 -5.64
C THR A 39 -17.56 -2.85 -5.67
N THR A 40 -17.27 -2.05 -6.67
CA THR A 40 -17.97 -0.78 -6.89
C THR A 40 -19.39 -1.02 -7.43
N GLN A 41 -20.26 -0.03 -7.26
CA GLN A 41 -21.62 -0.10 -7.81
C GLN A 41 -21.64 -0.21 -9.34
N TYR A 42 -20.68 0.45 -10.00
CA TYR A 42 -20.51 0.38 -11.45
C TYR A 42 -20.16 -1.04 -11.91
N GLU A 43 -19.17 -1.68 -11.27
CA GLU A 43 -18.75 -3.05 -11.61
C GLU A 43 -19.89 -4.06 -11.44
N ARG A 44 -20.68 -3.95 -10.38
CA ARG A 44 -21.85 -4.81 -10.19
C ARG A 44 -22.89 -4.64 -11.28
N ARG A 45 -23.19 -3.38 -11.64
CA ARG A 45 -24.17 -3.09 -12.70
C ARG A 45 -23.70 -3.55 -14.07
N SER A 46 -22.40 -3.42 -14.38
CA SER A 46 -21.85 -3.84 -15.66
C SER A 46 -21.91 -5.36 -15.88
N LEU A 47 -21.88 -6.14 -14.80
CA LEU A 47 -22.02 -7.60 -14.88
C LEU A 47 -23.47 -8.08 -14.78
N GLY A 48 -24.41 -7.19 -14.43
CA GLY A 48 -25.84 -7.54 -14.28
C GLY A 48 -26.14 -8.50 -13.13
N LEU A 49 -25.23 -8.64 -12.15
CA LEU A 49 -25.33 -9.63 -11.08
C LEU A 49 -25.90 -9.01 -9.80
N ASN A 50 -26.77 -9.76 -9.11
CA ASN A 50 -27.14 -9.45 -7.75
C ASN A 50 -25.99 -9.80 -6.77
N ARG A 51 -26.18 -9.53 -5.47
CA ARG A 51 -25.11 -9.70 -4.48
C ARG A 51 -24.72 -11.17 -4.27
N GLU A 52 -25.68 -12.06 -4.21
CA GLU A 52 -25.47 -13.48 -3.94
C GLU A 52 -24.84 -14.19 -5.13
N GLU A 53 -25.33 -13.89 -6.34
CA GLU A 53 -24.75 -14.37 -7.59
C GLU A 53 -23.31 -13.92 -7.73
N LEU A 54 -23.01 -12.66 -7.40
CA LEU A 54 -21.65 -12.13 -7.45
C LEU A 54 -20.72 -12.86 -6.48
N ILE A 55 -21.15 -13.11 -5.23
CA ILE A 55 -20.36 -13.88 -4.26
C ILE A 55 -20.07 -15.27 -4.81
N SER A 56 -21.09 -15.99 -5.28
CA SER A 56 -20.93 -17.34 -5.84
C SER A 56 -19.97 -17.36 -7.03
N GLN A 57 -20.07 -16.38 -7.93
CA GLN A 57 -19.15 -16.28 -9.08
C GLN A 57 -17.71 -15.93 -8.66
N ILE A 58 -17.51 -15.06 -7.67
CA ILE A 58 -16.17 -14.77 -7.14
C ILE A 58 -15.57 -16.04 -6.52
N GLU A 59 -16.36 -16.78 -5.74
CA GLU A 59 -15.91 -18.02 -5.09
C GLU A 59 -15.50 -19.07 -6.11
N SER A 60 -16.30 -19.29 -7.14
CA SER A 60 -15.99 -20.23 -8.20
C SER A 60 -14.81 -19.81 -9.08
N CYS A 61 -14.59 -18.50 -9.25
CA CYS A 61 -13.56 -17.97 -10.14
C CYS A 61 -12.14 -18.01 -9.54
N CYS A 62 -11.98 -17.68 -8.26
CA CYS A 62 -10.64 -17.48 -7.72
C CYS A 62 -10.39 -18.06 -6.33
N LEU A 63 -11.44 -18.44 -5.56
CA LEU A 63 -11.23 -18.78 -4.16
C LEU A 63 -10.48 -20.08 -3.99
N HIS A 64 -10.74 -21.08 -4.82
CA HIS A 64 -10.02 -22.36 -4.81
C HIS A 64 -8.52 -22.12 -5.02
N ASP A 65 -8.13 -21.38 -6.05
CA ASP A 65 -6.73 -21.12 -6.39
C ASP A 65 -6.01 -20.31 -5.29
N ILE A 66 -6.74 -19.41 -4.62
CA ILE A 66 -6.20 -18.66 -3.48
C ILE A 66 -5.97 -19.57 -2.28
N LEU A 67 -6.89 -20.49 -1.98
CA LEU A 67 -6.78 -21.40 -0.85
C LEU A 67 -5.66 -22.43 -1.04
N GLU A 68 -5.46 -22.90 -2.27
CA GLU A 68 -4.39 -23.83 -2.64
C GLU A 68 -3.04 -23.15 -2.91
N GLY A 69 -2.97 -21.80 -2.84
CA GLY A 69 -1.74 -21.03 -3.08
C GLY A 69 -1.26 -21.02 -4.53
N ILE A 70 -2.10 -21.44 -5.47
CA ILE A 70 -1.76 -21.57 -6.90
C ILE A 70 -2.25 -20.42 -7.77
N TYR A 71 -2.87 -19.39 -7.16
CA TYR A 71 -3.43 -18.27 -7.91
C TYR A 71 -2.35 -17.53 -8.71
N GLN A 72 -2.58 -17.38 -10.02
CA GLN A 72 -1.68 -16.69 -10.93
C GLN A 72 -2.25 -15.36 -11.40
N PHE A 73 -1.46 -14.32 -11.27
CA PHE A 73 -1.81 -13.00 -11.79
C PHE A 73 -1.55 -12.91 -13.30
N HIS A 74 -2.43 -12.21 -14.02
CA HIS A 74 -2.26 -11.87 -15.42
C HIS A 74 -2.03 -10.36 -15.51
N ILE A 75 -0.80 -9.97 -15.79
CA ILE A 75 -0.39 -8.56 -15.81
C ILE A 75 0.06 -8.18 -17.21
N ASN A 76 -0.40 -7.01 -17.67
CA ASN A 76 0.08 -6.38 -18.89
C ASN A 76 0.83 -5.09 -18.55
N TYR A 77 1.75 -4.70 -19.44
CA TYR A 77 2.47 -3.43 -19.33
C TYR A 77 2.05 -2.52 -20.49
N VAL A 78 1.42 -1.38 -20.17
CA VAL A 78 0.88 -0.43 -21.15
C VAL A 78 1.18 0.99 -20.71
N GLY A 79 1.83 1.78 -21.57
CA GLY A 79 2.07 3.20 -21.31
C GLY A 79 2.86 3.51 -20.03
N GLY A 80 3.79 2.63 -19.62
CA GLY A 80 4.57 2.82 -18.38
C GLY A 80 3.91 2.28 -17.11
N LEU A 81 2.72 1.67 -17.21
CA LEU A 81 1.95 1.17 -16.07
C LEU A 81 1.70 -0.33 -16.19
N TYR A 82 1.76 -1.02 -15.05
CA TYR A 82 1.33 -2.40 -14.92
C TYR A 82 -0.17 -2.42 -14.63
N ILE A 83 -0.91 -3.16 -15.41
CA ILE A 83 -2.36 -3.23 -15.33
C ILE A 83 -2.84 -4.69 -15.34
N ASN A 84 -4.08 -4.92 -14.92
CA ASN A 84 -4.73 -6.20 -15.05
C ASN A 84 -4.79 -6.63 -16.53
N GLY A 85 -4.24 -7.81 -16.83
CA GLY A 85 -4.14 -8.38 -18.18
C GLY A 85 -5.33 -9.24 -18.61
N LYS A 86 -6.28 -9.49 -17.69
CA LYS A 86 -7.54 -10.21 -18.02
C LYS A 86 -8.44 -9.34 -18.92
N GLU A 87 -9.38 -9.96 -19.58
CA GLU A 87 -10.33 -9.26 -20.45
C GLU A 87 -11.32 -8.41 -19.63
N LYS A 88 -11.40 -7.13 -19.95
CA LYS A 88 -12.30 -6.18 -19.28
C LYS A 88 -13.77 -6.58 -19.44
N GLY A 89 -14.54 -6.44 -18.37
CA GLY A 89 -15.96 -6.78 -18.37
C GLY A 89 -16.26 -8.23 -18.01
N THR A 90 -15.24 -9.06 -17.80
CA THR A 90 -15.39 -10.44 -17.32
C THR A 90 -15.32 -10.54 -15.79
N ILE A 91 -15.82 -11.64 -15.25
CA ILE A 91 -15.69 -11.93 -13.82
C ILE A 91 -14.24 -12.13 -13.42
N ASP A 92 -13.43 -12.74 -14.27
CA ASP A 92 -11.99 -12.94 -14.06
C ASP A 92 -11.23 -11.62 -13.89
N TYR A 93 -11.56 -10.63 -14.73
CA TYR A 93 -11.00 -9.28 -14.60
C TYR A 93 -11.36 -8.64 -13.28
N LEU A 94 -12.63 -8.77 -12.88
CA LEU A 94 -13.11 -8.25 -11.59
C LEU A 94 -12.42 -8.97 -10.43
N CYS A 95 -12.36 -10.28 -10.42
CA CYS A 95 -11.72 -11.08 -9.36
C CYS A 95 -10.27 -10.67 -9.13
N GLN A 96 -9.46 -10.54 -10.19
CA GLN A 96 -8.07 -10.10 -10.04
C GLN A 96 -7.97 -8.68 -9.46
N ASN A 97 -8.83 -7.75 -9.89
CA ASN A 97 -8.86 -6.41 -9.32
C ASN A 97 -9.26 -6.42 -7.83
N LEU A 98 -10.22 -7.26 -7.45
CA LEU A 98 -10.65 -7.41 -6.06
C LEU A 98 -9.54 -7.99 -5.19
N ILE A 99 -8.78 -8.97 -5.68
CA ILE A 99 -7.63 -9.52 -4.98
C ILE A 99 -6.57 -8.43 -4.75
N ILE A 100 -6.21 -7.65 -5.77
CA ILE A 100 -5.24 -6.55 -5.64
C ILE A 100 -5.75 -5.47 -4.66
N ARG A 101 -7.05 -5.13 -4.70
CA ARG A 101 -7.67 -4.21 -3.74
C ARG A 101 -7.66 -4.77 -2.31
N LYS A 102 -7.87 -6.08 -2.16
CA LYS A 102 -7.83 -6.75 -0.86
C LYS A 102 -6.43 -6.77 -0.28
N LEU A 103 -5.42 -7.06 -1.08
CA LEU A 103 -4.01 -6.94 -0.69
C LEU A 103 -3.70 -5.52 -0.19
N TYR A 104 -4.09 -4.50 -0.95
CA TYR A 104 -3.94 -3.10 -0.55
C TYR A 104 -4.62 -2.83 0.80
N GLN A 105 -5.87 -3.27 0.99
CA GLN A 105 -6.59 -3.04 2.23
C GLN A 105 -5.98 -3.76 3.42
N ASN A 106 -5.51 -5.00 3.24
CA ASN A 106 -4.88 -5.76 4.31
C ASN A 106 -3.61 -5.06 4.81
N ILE A 107 -2.72 -4.64 3.90
CA ILE A 107 -1.52 -3.87 4.28
C ILE A 107 -1.90 -2.54 4.95
N LYS A 108 -2.85 -1.81 4.37
CA LYS A 108 -3.32 -0.54 4.93
C LYS A 108 -3.83 -0.70 6.36
N ARG A 109 -4.64 -1.72 6.64
CA ARG A 109 -5.23 -1.97 7.96
C ARG A 109 -4.18 -2.43 8.98
N VAL A 110 -3.39 -3.44 8.64
CA VAL A 110 -2.39 -4.01 9.54
C VAL A 110 -1.35 -2.97 9.98
N TYR A 111 -0.93 -2.14 9.05
CA TYR A 111 0.15 -1.17 9.32
C TYR A 111 -0.34 0.26 9.56
N ASN A 112 -1.64 0.50 9.47
CA ASN A 112 -2.23 1.83 9.57
C ASN A 112 -1.50 2.84 8.66
N VAL A 113 -1.35 2.48 7.39
CA VAL A 113 -0.72 3.31 6.36
C VAL A 113 -1.75 3.74 5.32
N SER A 114 -1.64 4.96 4.84
CA SER A 114 -2.48 5.47 3.77
C SER A 114 -1.80 6.62 3.07
N GLN A 115 -1.94 6.67 1.75
CA GLN A 115 -1.47 7.80 0.98
C GLN A 115 -2.20 9.08 1.40
N ALA A 116 -1.45 10.15 1.59
CA ALA A 116 -2.01 11.44 1.98
C ALA A 116 -2.87 12.05 0.87
N ASN A 117 -3.78 12.94 1.24
CA ASN A 117 -4.58 13.69 0.29
C ASN A 117 -3.83 14.95 -0.17
N ARG A 118 -3.44 14.99 -1.44
CA ARG A 118 -2.69 16.13 -2.03
C ARG A 118 -3.39 17.47 -1.82
N ASN A 119 -4.70 17.51 -2.00
CA ASN A 119 -5.46 18.78 -1.86
C ASN A 119 -5.48 19.25 -0.40
N GLN A 120 -5.51 18.32 0.55
CA GLN A 120 -5.42 18.67 1.97
C GLN A 120 -4.04 19.21 2.32
N ILE A 121 -2.96 18.59 1.83
CA ILE A 121 -1.60 19.11 2.00
C ILE A 121 -1.48 20.53 1.45
N ILE A 122 -1.95 20.78 0.22
CA ILE A 122 -1.90 22.10 -0.40
C ILE A 122 -2.64 23.16 0.44
N ARG A 123 -3.81 22.82 0.98
CA ARG A 123 -4.56 23.73 1.86
C ARG A 123 -3.80 24.05 3.14
N GLN A 124 -3.23 23.03 3.79
CA GLN A 124 -2.44 23.21 5.01
C GLN A 124 -1.19 24.06 4.75
N VAL A 125 -0.45 23.77 3.67
CA VAL A 125 0.73 24.54 3.27
C VAL A 125 0.37 26.03 3.01
N LYS A 126 -0.75 26.31 2.34
CA LYS A 126 -1.21 27.69 2.14
C LYS A 126 -1.43 28.43 3.45
N ILE A 127 -2.13 27.80 4.40
CA ILE A 127 -2.38 28.40 5.72
C ILE A 127 -1.06 28.70 6.45
N ILE A 128 -0.10 27.77 6.41
CA ILE A 128 1.20 27.97 7.07
C ILE A 128 1.98 29.12 6.42
N LEU A 129 1.90 29.29 5.10
CA LEU A 129 2.60 30.35 4.38
C LEU A 129 1.96 31.75 4.57
N GLU A 130 0.73 31.84 5.06
CA GLU A 130 0.09 33.11 5.46
C GLU A 130 0.59 33.62 6.81
N ASP A 131 1.26 32.77 7.59
CA ASP A 131 1.84 33.15 8.88
C ASP A 131 3.13 33.98 8.66
N PRO A 132 3.27 35.16 9.28
CA PRO A 132 4.41 36.07 9.10
C PRO A 132 5.71 35.59 9.78
N TYR A 133 5.69 34.49 10.52
CA TYR A 133 6.89 33.97 11.18
C TYR A 133 7.95 33.50 10.21
N PRO A 134 9.24 33.74 10.45
CA PRO A 134 10.32 33.26 9.61
C PRO A 134 10.42 31.75 9.66
N LEU A 135 10.37 31.12 8.49
CA LEU A 135 10.33 29.69 8.33
C LEU A 135 11.41 29.23 7.36
N TRP A 136 12.03 28.08 7.66
CA TRP A 136 12.77 27.32 6.67
C TRP A 136 11.85 26.30 6.01
N ILE A 137 11.83 26.31 4.67
CA ILE A 137 11.04 25.36 3.88
C ILE A 137 12.00 24.46 3.12
N ILE A 138 11.91 23.17 3.39
CA ILE A 138 12.69 22.13 2.71
C ILE A 138 11.72 21.35 1.82
N ARG A 139 11.98 21.33 0.52
CA ARG A 139 11.28 20.47 -0.43
C ARG A 139 12.25 19.43 -0.94
N LEU A 140 11.83 18.17 -0.86
CA LEU A 140 12.58 17.01 -1.34
C LEU A 140 11.74 16.24 -2.35
N ASP A 141 12.43 15.65 -3.32
CA ASP A 141 11.88 14.72 -4.30
C ASP A 141 12.71 13.44 -4.29
N ILE A 142 12.06 12.28 -4.22
CA ILE A 142 12.76 11.00 -4.20
C ILE A 142 12.86 10.47 -5.63
N LYS A 143 14.06 10.59 -6.21
CA LYS A 143 14.33 10.09 -7.56
C LYS A 143 14.01 8.59 -7.69
N SER A 144 13.22 8.25 -8.70
CA SER A 144 12.84 6.85 -9.00
C SER A 144 12.27 6.13 -7.77
N PHE A 145 11.30 6.76 -7.10
CA PHE A 145 10.78 6.33 -5.81
C PHE A 145 10.36 4.86 -5.79
N TYR A 146 9.44 4.46 -6.67
CA TYR A 146 8.95 3.08 -6.71
C TYR A 146 10.05 2.08 -7.09
N GLU A 147 10.94 2.45 -7.99
CA GLU A 147 12.05 1.64 -8.46
C GLU A 147 13.17 1.49 -7.41
N SER A 148 13.24 2.39 -6.42
CA SER A 148 14.23 2.34 -5.34
C SER A 148 13.81 1.46 -4.16
N ILE A 149 12.54 1.06 -4.08
CA ILE A 149 12.01 0.24 -2.98
C ILE A 149 12.38 -1.23 -3.22
N ASP A 150 13.14 -1.80 -2.28
CA ASP A 150 13.49 -3.21 -2.31
C ASP A 150 12.31 -4.09 -1.86
N ARG A 151 11.80 -4.89 -2.80
CA ARG A 151 10.66 -5.80 -2.56
C ARG A 151 10.98 -6.89 -1.56
N ASP A 152 12.20 -7.41 -1.59
CA ASP A 152 12.60 -8.51 -0.72
C ASP A 152 12.68 -8.06 0.74
N VAL A 153 13.16 -6.83 0.97
CA VAL A 153 13.15 -6.21 2.31
C VAL A 153 11.71 -6.09 2.82
N VAL A 154 10.78 -5.66 1.97
CA VAL A 154 9.37 -5.53 2.37
C VAL A 154 8.75 -6.90 2.61
N LEU A 155 8.92 -7.88 1.72
CA LEU A 155 8.39 -9.23 1.89
C LEU A 155 8.93 -9.90 3.16
N ASN A 156 10.22 -9.78 3.42
CA ASN A 156 10.83 -10.34 4.63
C ASN A 156 10.24 -9.71 5.91
N LYS A 157 9.99 -8.40 5.87
CA LYS A 157 9.30 -7.71 6.98
C LYS A 157 7.88 -8.24 7.17
N LEU A 158 7.11 -8.40 6.08
CA LEU A 158 5.75 -8.94 6.16
C LEU A 158 5.73 -10.37 6.68
N LYS A 159 6.66 -11.22 6.25
CA LYS A 159 6.80 -12.61 6.72
C LYS A 159 7.16 -12.72 8.20
N SER A 160 7.94 -11.78 8.71
CA SER A 160 8.31 -11.76 10.12
C SER A 160 7.22 -11.19 11.03
N ASP A 161 6.15 -10.63 10.48
CA ASP A 161 5.08 -9.97 11.23
C ASP A 161 3.85 -10.89 11.33
N SER A 162 3.60 -11.41 12.52
CA SER A 162 2.48 -12.32 12.80
C SER A 162 1.07 -11.72 12.60
N ARG A 163 0.96 -10.39 12.41
CA ARG A 163 -0.31 -9.71 12.15
C ARG A 163 -0.78 -9.83 10.71
N VAL A 164 0.11 -10.20 9.79
CA VAL A 164 -0.23 -10.39 8.37
C VAL A 164 -0.62 -11.85 8.16
N ASN A 165 -1.78 -12.09 7.56
CA ASN A 165 -2.21 -13.44 7.25
C ASN A 165 -1.39 -14.06 6.12
N TYR A 166 -1.23 -15.37 6.16
CA TYR A 166 -0.43 -16.15 5.20
C TYR A 166 -0.87 -15.91 3.74
N GLN A 167 -2.17 -15.91 3.47
CA GLN A 167 -2.71 -15.67 2.12
C GLN A 167 -2.26 -14.33 1.52
N THR A 168 -2.18 -13.27 2.35
CA THR A 168 -1.69 -11.96 1.88
C THR A 168 -0.23 -12.04 1.45
N ILE A 169 0.61 -12.74 2.22
CA ILE A 169 2.03 -12.90 1.91
C ILE A 169 2.21 -13.71 0.63
N GLU A 170 1.55 -14.85 0.54
CA GLU A 170 1.61 -15.75 -0.60
C GLU A 170 1.15 -15.09 -1.91
N LEU A 171 0.02 -14.38 -1.89
CA LEU A 171 -0.46 -13.64 -3.06
C LEU A 171 0.49 -12.49 -3.47
N LEU A 172 1.15 -11.83 -2.50
CA LEU A 172 2.17 -10.84 -2.83
C LEU A 172 3.41 -11.48 -3.46
N GLU A 173 3.83 -12.64 -2.99
CA GLU A 173 4.93 -13.39 -3.58
C GLU A 173 4.60 -13.83 -5.01
N ASN A 174 3.40 -14.36 -5.23
CA ASN A 174 2.91 -14.74 -6.55
C ASN A 174 2.85 -13.54 -7.51
N LEU A 175 2.37 -12.38 -7.03
CA LEU A 175 2.34 -11.15 -7.80
C LEU A 175 3.76 -10.69 -8.18
N PHE A 176 4.69 -10.69 -7.24
CA PHE A 176 6.06 -10.24 -7.48
C PHE A 176 6.90 -11.24 -8.28
N SER A 177 6.49 -12.50 -8.30
CA SER A 177 7.10 -13.55 -9.14
C SER A 177 6.61 -13.52 -10.59
N HIS A 178 5.56 -12.72 -10.91
CA HIS A 178 5.08 -12.58 -12.28
C HIS A 178 6.22 -12.07 -13.20
N PRO A 179 6.48 -12.68 -14.37
CA PRO A 179 7.68 -12.40 -15.20
C PRO A 179 7.89 -10.92 -15.51
N LEU A 180 6.82 -10.18 -15.85
CA LEU A 180 6.90 -8.74 -16.14
C LEU A 180 7.25 -7.90 -14.91
N ILE A 181 6.83 -8.34 -13.71
CA ILE A 181 7.12 -7.63 -12.45
C ILE A 181 8.48 -8.07 -11.90
N TYR A 182 8.81 -9.35 -12.01
CA TYR A 182 10.10 -9.88 -11.57
C TYR A 182 11.28 -9.23 -12.29
N SER A 183 11.10 -8.96 -13.59
CA SER A 183 12.15 -8.36 -14.44
C SER A 183 12.50 -6.91 -14.11
N ILE A 184 11.67 -6.19 -13.35
CA ILE A 184 11.91 -4.81 -12.97
C ILE A 184 12.52 -4.70 -11.56
N LYS A 185 13.23 -3.61 -11.32
CA LYS A 185 13.67 -3.22 -9.99
C LYS A 185 12.55 -2.45 -9.28
N GLY A 186 12.33 -2.74 -8.01
CA GLY A 186 11.36 -2.02 -7.18
C GLY A 186 9.91 -2.43 -7.39
N LEU A 187 8.98 -1.51 -7.14
CA LEU A 187 7.55 -1.76 -7.16
C LEU A 187 6.93 -1.42 -8.53
N PRO A 188 5.96 -2.23 -9.00
CA PRO A 188 5.27 -1.98 -10.26
C PRO A 188 4.36 -0.75 -10.18
N ARG A 189 4.55 0.23 -11.07
CA ARG A 189 3.65 1.39 -11.17
C ARG A 189 2.30 0.98 -11.77
N GLY A 190 1.21 1.55 -11.26
CA GLY A 190 -0.15 1.30 -11.77
C GLY A 190 -0.97 0.32 -10.92
N LEU A 191 -0.34 -0.51 -10.11
CA LEU A 191 -1.05 -1.38 -9.17
C LEU A 191 -1.26 -0.67 -7.82
N SER A 192 -2.49 -0.71 -7.29
CA SER A 192 -2.83 -0.03 -6.03
C SER A 192 -2.00 -0.53 -4.84
N ILE A 193 -1.61 -1.79 -4.84
CA ILE A 193 -0.79 -2.38 -3.79
C ILE A 193 0.57 -1.69 -3.64
N SER A 194 1.15 -1.19 -4.73
CA SER A 194 2.44 -0.49 -4.70
C SER A 194 2.40 0.77 -3.84
N SER A 195 1.28 1.49 -3.81
CA SER A 195 1.13 2.66 -2.94
C SER A 195 1.09 2.28 -1.46
N ALA A 196 0.40 1.20 -1.08
CA ALA A 196 0.39 0.76 0.33
C ALA A 196 1.77 0.28 0.79
N ILE A 197 2.49 -0.44 -0.07
CA ILE A 197 3.84 -0.93 0.23
C ILE A 197 4.83 0.25 0.33
N SER A 198 4.73 1.24 -0.54
CA SER A 198 5.61 2.42 -0.47
C SER A 198 5.36 3.24 0.80
N GLU A 199 4.10 3.40 1.22
CA GLU A 199 3.78 4.03 2.50
C GLU A 199 4.32 3.23 3.69
N LEU A 200 4.22 1.90 3.66
CA LEU A 200 4.80 1.03 4.68
C LEU A 200 6.33 1.16 4.74
N PHE A 201 6.99 1.20 3.58
CA PHE A 201 8.44 1.36 3.48
C PHE A 201 8.92 2.68 4.07
N MET A 202 8.19 3.78 3.79
CA MET A 202 8.53 5.12 4.27
C MET A 202 8.13 5.39 5.71
N LYS A 203 7.29 4.57 6.33
CA LYS A 203 6.69 4.84 7.65
C LYS A 203 7.70 5.23 8.73
N TYR A 204 8.83 4.55 8.82
CA TYR A 204 9.84 4.87 9.83
C TYR A 204 10.57 6.18 9.51
N PHE A 205 10.89 6.42 8.25
CA PHE A 205 11.46 7.69 7.81
C PHE A 205 10.53 8.86 8.15
N ASP A 206 9.24 8.73 7.86
CA ASP A 206 8.23 9.75 8.15
C ASP A 206 8.19 10.07 9.66
N LEU A 207 8.21 9.03 10.50
CA LEU A 207 8.22 9.19 11.97
C LEU A 207 9.52 9.83 12.47
N ASP A 208 10.66 9.45 11.92
CA ASP A 208 11.96 10.01 12.32
C ASP A 208 12.06 11.48 11.96
N VAL A 209 11.63 11.88 10.77
CA VAL A 209 11.62 13.29 10.35
C VAL A 209 10.69 14.12 11.24
N GLN A 210 9.49 13.62 11.56
CA GLN A 210 8.54 14.31 12.42
C GLN A 210 9.05 14.52 13.87
N ARG A 211 10.02 13.72 14.31
CA ARG A 211 10.62 13.80 15.64
C ARG A 211 11.84 14.74 15.72
N ILE A 212 12.32 15.22 14.58
CA ILE A 212 13.45 16.15 14.54
C ILE A 212 13.03 17.46 15.25
N ASN A 213 13.84 17.88 16.22
CA ASN A 213 13.59 19.14 16.91
C ASN A 213 13.64 20.31 15.92
N GLY A 214 12.65 21.21 16.01
CA GLY A 214 12.50 22.33 15.07
C GLY A 214 11.63 22.04 13.84
N VAL A 215 11.32 20.78 13.52
CA VAL A 215 10.31 20.43 12.52
C VAL A 215 8.92 20.56 13.14
N TYR A 216 8.10 21.46 12.63
CA TYR A 216 6.75 21.64 13.13
C TYR A 216 5.66 21.22 12.11
N TYR A 217 6.02 21.05 10.83
CA TYR A 217 5.14 20.49 9.82
C TYR A 217 5.92 19.58 8.87
N TYR A 218 5.36 18.42 8.62
CA TYR A 218 5.84 17.45 7.66
C TYR A 218 4.67 16.92 6.84
N ALA A 219 4.80 16.94 5.53
CA ALA A 219 3.86 16.25 4.65
C ALA A 219 4.59 15.57 3.50
N LYS A 220 4.05 14.42 3.11
CA LYS A 220 4.53 13.63 1.98
C LYS A 220 3.37 13.27 1.07
N PHE A 221 3.59 13.35 -0.23
CA PHE A 221 2.69 12.82 -1.24
C PHE A 221 3.51 12.02 -2.26
N VAL A 222 3.50 10.70 -2.10
CA VAL A 222 4.32 9.73 -2.88
C VAL A 222 5.81 10.03 -2.70
N ASP A 223 6.45 10.63 -3.69
CA ASP A 223 7.87 11.00 -3.77
C ASP A 223 8.14 12.46 -3.34
N ASP A 224 7.12 13.34 -3.41
CA ASP A 224 7.22 14.73 -2.97
C ASP A 224 7.12 14.86 -1.45
N ILE A 225 8.12 15.49 -0.81
CA ILE A 225 8.15 15.77 0.63
C ILE A 225 8.30 17.26 0.85
N ILE A 226 7.53 17.81 1.79
CA ILE A 226 7.67 19.18 2.25
C ILE A 226 7.80 19.21 3.77
N ILE A 227 8.77 19.97 4.27
CA ILE A 227 9.08 20.11 5.68
C ILE A 227 9.18 21.60 6.00
N PHE A 228 8.54 22.01 7.09
CA PHE A 228 8.68 23.37 7.64
C PHE A 228 9.40 23.29 8.98
N CYS A 229 10.44 24.09 9.11
CA CYS A 229 11.28 24.17 10.30
C CYS A 229 11.29 25.59 10.86
N ASN A 230 11.47 25.71 12.18
CA ASN A 230 11.72 27.02 12.79
C ASN A 230 13.09 27.54 12.35
N SER A 231 13.18 28.85 12.12
CA SER A 231 14.45 29.54 12.00
C SER A 231 15.00 29.79 13.40
N SER A 232 15.73 28.84 13.97
CA SER A 232 16.46 29.08 15.22
C SER A 232 17.89 29.43 14.93
#